data_07075e86fed74259ceb7995e3fcd0b65
#
_entry.id   07075e86fed74259ceb7995e3fcd0b65
#
_cell.length_a   1.000
_cell.length_b   1.000
_cell.length_c   1.000
_cell.angle_alpha   90.00
_cell.angle_beta   90.00
_cell.angle_gamma   90.00
#
_symmetry.space_group_name_H-M   'P 1'
#
loop_
_entity.id
_entity.type
_entity.pdbx_description
1 polymer ?
#
loop_
_entity_poly.entity_id
_entity_poly.type
_entity_poly.pdbx_seq_one_letter_code
_entity_poly.pdbx_strand_id
1 'polypeptide(L)'
;MQIDLNFGRGNIPLMLEKAWKAEIIRKPLMPFENNPKLAIQEALNHPINSLPLSEKARSKGNACILICDITRPVPNHLLLPEIVSVLLKAGILKEKIEILIATGLHRPNEGKELEQLIRDPWILQNIKVSNHFAKNEEEHTLVGTTTKGTKVKLDKRFVNADLK
;
A
#
# COMPACT_ATOMS: atom_id res chain seq x y z
N MET A 1 -24.54 29.19 -5.44
CA MET A 1 -24.33 28.08 -4.46
C MET A 1 -22.83 27.91 -4.31
N GLN A 2 -22.34 27.81 -3.07
CA GLN A 2 -20.92 27.53 -2.82
C GLN A 2 -20.71 26.04 -2.60
N ILE A 3 -19.64 25.51 -3.17
CA ILE A 3 -19.18 24.14 -2.96
C ILE A 3 -17.70 24.21 -2.58
N ASP A 4 -17.31 23.52 -1.52
CA ASP A 4 -15.93 23.43 -1.13
C ASP A 4 -15.29 22.20 -1.80
N LEU A 5 -14.28 22.44 -2.63
CA LEU A 5 -13.49 21.41 -3.29
C LEU A 5 -12.23 21.11 -2.47
N ASN A 6 -11.91 19.86 -2.27
CA ASN A 6 -10.67 19.45 -1.58
C ASN A 6 -9.45 19.92 -2.38
N PHE A 7 -8.54 20.62 -1.71
CA PHE A 7 -7.29 21.09 -2.30
C PHE A 7 -6.15 21.01 -1.30
N GLY A 8 -5.14 20.20 -1.58
CA GLY A 8 -4.04 19.96 -0.67
C GLY A 8 -4.54 19.42 0.69
N ARG A 9 -4.25 20.17 1.78
CA ARG A 9 -4.73 19.85 3.15
C ARG A 9 -5.95 20.67 3.57
N GLY A 10 -6.54 21.40 2.65
CA GLY A 10 -7.70 22.27 2.90
C GLY A 10 -8.71 22.20 1.78
N ASN A 11 -9.49 23.26 1.63
CA ASN A 11 -10.52 23.37 0.61
C ASN A 11 -10.41 24.70 -0.15
N ILE A 12 -10.86 24.67 -1.41
CA ILE A 12 -11.07 25.87 -2.21
C ILE A 12 -12.57 26.03 -2.43
N PRO A 13 -13.17 27.19 -2.10
CA PRO A 13 -14.56 27.45 -2.38
C PRO A 13 -14.79 27.69 -3.87
N LEU A 14 -15.70 26.93 -4.48
CA LEU A 14 -16.20 27.14 -5.83
C LEU A 14 -17.59 27.80 -5.77
N MET A 15 -17.71 28.97 -6.35
CA MET A 15 -19.00 29.68 -6.46
C MET A 15 -19.70 29.28 -7.76
N LEU A 16 -20.83 28.59 -7.65
CA LEU A 16 -21.67 28.25 -8.80
C LEU A 16 -22.74 29.34 -9.01
N GLU A 17 -22.82 29.85 -10.24
CA GLU A 17 -23.83 30.83 -10.60
C GLU A 17 -25.24 30.21 -10.59
N LYS A 18 -26.27 31.01 -10.26
CA LYS A 18 -27.65 30.54 -10.20
C LYS A 18 -28.17 29.99 -11.54
N ALA A 19 -27.62 30.48 -12.67
CA ALA A 19 -27.97 30.03 -13.98
C ALA A 19 -27.46 28.64 -14.35
N TRP A 20 -26.48 28.11 -13.60
CA TRP A 20 -25.93 26.79 -13.84
C TRP A 20 -26.83 25.71 -13.23
N LYS A 21 -27.24 24.76 -14.04
CA LYS A 21 -27.94 23.56 -13.60
C LYS A 21 -26.89 22.53 -13.11
N ALA A 22 -26.37 22.76 -11.89
CA ALA A 22 -25.36 21.90 -11.31
C ALA A 22 -26.01 20.82 -10.44
N GLU A 23 -25.63 19.58 -10.67
CA GLU A 23 -25.95 18.43 -9.84
C GLU A 23 -24.70 17.98 -9.07
N ILE A 24 -24.83 17.82 -7.75
CA ILE A 24 -23.75 17.36 -6.89
C ILE A 24 -23.92 15.86 -6.65
N ILE A 25 -23.09 15.05 -7.32
CA ILE A 25 -23.03 13.62 -7.08
C ILE A 25 -22.11 13.36 -5.89
N ARG A 26 -22.65 12.75 -4.83
CA ARG A 26 -21.89 12.40 -3.63
C ARG A 26 -21.84 10.88 -3.48
N LYS A 27 -20.70 10.38 -3.01
CA LYS A 27 -20.60 9.01 -2.56
C LYS A 27 -21.61 8.78 -1.41
N PRO A 28 -22.39 7.68 -1.43
CA PRO A 28 -23.23 7.29 -0.28
C PRO A 28 -22.39 7.16 0.98
N LEU A 29 -22.99 7.46 2.13
CA LEU A 29 -22.35 7.18 3.42
C LEU A 29 -22.05 5.68 3.50
N MET A 30 -20.80 5.36 3.76
CA MET A 30 -20.38 3.98 3.99
C MET A 30 -20.50 3.67 5.49
N PRO A 31 -20.84 2.43 5.85
CA PRO A 31 -20.76 2.00 7.23
C PRO A 31 -19.37 2.28 7.81
N PHE A 32 -19.32 2.75 9.04
CA PHE A 32 -18.08 3.01 9.73
C PHE A 32 -17.64 1.73 10.47
N GLU A 33 -16.39 1.31 10.27
CA GLU A 33 -15.84 0.18 11.03
C GLU A 33 -15.37 0.66 12.41
N ASN A 34 -16.06 0.20 13.46
CA ASN A 34 -15.77 0.61 14.83
C ASN A 34 -14.48 0.00 15.39
N ASN A 35 -14.07 -1.16 14.88
CA ASN A 35 -12.84 -1.85 15.28
C ASN A 35 -12.03 -2.28 14.03
N PRO A 36 -11.34 -1.33 13.39
CA PRO A 36 -10.59 -1.62 12.16
C PRO A 36 -9.50 -2.69 12.35
N LYS A 37 -8.90 -2.77 13.54
CA LYS A 37 -7.92 -3.80 13.86
C LYS A 37 -8.52 -5.21 13.80
N LEU A 38 -9.67 -5.41 14.44
CA LEU A 38 -10.38 -6.69 14.40
C LEU A 38 -10.81 -7.05 12.98
N ALA A 39 -11.34 -6.09 12.23
CA ALA A 39 -11.74 -6.30 10.85
C ALA A 39 -10.57 -6.74 9.95
N ILE A 40 -9.37 -6.15 10.14
CA ILE A 40 -8.16 -6.56 9.43
C ILE A 40 -7.74 -7.98 9.82
N GLN A 41 -7.74 -8.30 11.12
CA GLN A 41 -7.40 -9.64 11.62
C GLN A 41 -8.36 -10.69 11.05
N GLU A 42 -9.66 -10.43 11.05
CA GLU A 42 -10.66 -11.30 10.44
C GLU A 42 -10.41 -11.49 8.94
N ALA A 43 -10.13 -10.44 8.19
CA ALA A 43 -9.83 -10.53 6.76
C ALA A 43 -8.55 -11.34 6.47
N LEU A 44 -7.53 -11.25 7.34
CA LEU A 44 -6.29 -12.03 7.21
C LEU A 44 -6.48 -13.51 7.58
N ASN A 45 -7.40 -13.81 8.49
CA ASN A 45 -7.72 -15.17 8.94
C ASN A 45 -8.74 -15.88 8.04
N HIS A 46 -9.67 -15.12 7.43
CA HIS A 46 -10.75 -15.64 6.59
C HIS A 46 -10.75 -14.97 5.20
N PRO A 47 -9.67 -15.09 4.41
CA PRO A 47 -9.61 -14.46 3.09
C PRO A 47 -10.54 -15.16 2.09
N ILE A 48 -11.03 -14.42 1.09
CA ILE A 48 -11.86 -14.96 0.02
C ILE A 48 -11.00 -15.78 -0.94
N ASN A 49 -11.39 -17.05 -1.16
CA ASN A 49 -10.74 -17.99 -2.09
C ASN A 49 -9.21 -18.11 -1.91
N SER A 50 -8.73 -18.02 -0.68
CA SER A 50 -7.31 -18.15 -0.36
C SER A 50 -7.13 -18.79 1.01
N LEU A 51 -5.94 -19.31 1.29
CA LEU A 51 -5.55 -19.71 2.64
C LEU A 51 -5.29 -18.47 3.50
N PRO A 52 -5.48 -18.56 4.83
CA PRO A 52 -5.08 -17.53 5.77
C PRO A 52 -3.63 -17.09 5.58
N LEU A 53 -3.34 -15.81 5.83
CA LEU A 53 -1.98 -15.29 5.66
C LEU A 53 -0.96 -16.07 6.51
N SER A 54 -1.32 -16.48 7.72
CA SER A 54 -0.47 -17.29 8.62
C SER A 54 -0.07 -18.64 8.00
N GLU A 55 -0.97 -19.28 7.26
CA GLU A 55 -0.66 -20.53 6.56
C GLU A 55 0.19 -20.28 5.31
N LYS A 56 -0.10 -19.24 4.56
CA LYS A 56 0.71 -18.85 3.38
C LYS A 56 2.13 -18.45 3.76
N ALA A 57 2.32 -17.87 4.94
CA ALA A 57 3.62 -17.46 5.47
C ALA A 57 4.44 -18.63 6.04
N ARG A 58 3.80 -19.75 6.37
CA ARG A 58 4.47 -20.93 6.92
C ARG A 58 5.54 -21.44 5.97
N SER A 59 6.73 -21.72 6.49
CA SER A 59 7.89 -22.21 5.72
C SER A 59 8.40 -21.27 4.63
N LYS A 60 8.04 -19.97 4.67
CA LYS A 60 8.61 -18.95 3.79
C LYS A 60 9.86 -18.35 4.43
N GLY A 61 10.92 -18.18 3.63
CA GLY A 61 12.18 -17.62 4.11
C GLY A 61 12.18 -16.11 4.18
N ASN A 62 11.38 -15.44 3.33
CA ASN A 62 11.28 -13.99 3.27
C ASN A 62 9.92 -13.52 2.75
N ALA A 63 9.64 -12.23 2.93
CA ALA A 63 8.41 -11.60 2.46
C ALA A 63 8.66 -10.19 1.92
N CYS A 64 7.95 -9.82 0.86
CA CYS A 64 7.89 -8.46 0.33
C CYS A 64 6.44 -7.94 0.41
N ILE A 65 6.23 -6.86 1.16
CA ILE A 65 4.96 -6.16 1.28
C ILE A 65 4.98 -4.97 0.34
N LEU A 66 4.21 -5.03 -0.74
CA LEU A 66 4.12 -3.93 -1.69
C LEU A 66 3.05 -2.94 -1.24
N ILE A 67 3.41 -1.66 -1.10
CA ILE A 67 2.50 -0.58 -0.74
C ILE A 67 2.52 0.53 -1.78
N CYS A 68 1.42 1.32 -1.84
CA CYS A 68 1.38 2.53 -2.66
C CYS A 68 2.24 3.64 -2.04
N ASP A 69 2.63 4.61 -2.86
CA ASP A 69 3.31 5.82 -2.41
C ASP A 69 2.36 6.80 -1.68
N ILE A 70 2.90 7.90 -1.16
CA ILE A 70 2.17 8.90 -0.36
C ILE A 70 1.00 9.56 -1.11
N THR A 71 0.96 9.46 -2.45
CA THR A 71 -0.14 10.04 -3.24
C THR A 71 -1.44 9.25 -3.14
N ARG A 72 -1.43 8.05 -2.55
CA ARG A 72 -2.60 7.19 -2.36
C ARG A 72 -3.03 7.15 -0.89
N PRO A 73 -4.30 7.39 -0.58
CA PRO A 73 -4.78 7.42 0.80
C PRO A 73 -5.00 6.01 1.37
N VAL A 74 -3.92 5.23 1.50
CA VAL A 74 -3.96 3.90 2.10
C VAL A 74 -3.67 3.98 3.60
N PRO A 75 -4.47 3.35 4.48
CA PRO A 75 -4.28 3.40 5.94
C PRO A 75 -3.17 2.42 6.38
N ASN A 76 -1.93 2.64 5.93
CA ASN A 76 -0.79 1.75 6.21
C ASN A 76 -0.58 1.52 7.71
N HIS A 77 -0.81 2.53 8.56
CA HIS A 77 -0.69 2.44 10.02
C HIS A 77 -1.68 1.46 10.67
N LEU A 78 -2.76 1.10 9.98
CA LEU A 78 -3.70 0.07 10.44
C LEU A 78 -3.35 -1.30 9.85
N LEU A 79 -2.91 -1.36 8.60
CA LEU A 79 -2.68 -2.59 7.86
C LEU A 79 -1.33 -3.23 8.19
N LEU A 80 -0.26 -2.46 8.14
CA LEU A 80 1.10 -2.97 8.23
C LEU A 80 1.40 -3.66 9.57
N PRO A 81 1.01 -3.12 10.75
CA PRO A 81 1.27 -3.79 12.02
C PRO A 81 0.64 -5.19 12.09
N GLU A 82 -0.57 -5.35 11.60
CA GLU A 82 -1.28 -6.64 11.63
C GLU A 82 -0.65 -7.63 10.66
N ILE A 83 -0.32 -7.20 9.43
CA ILE A 83 0.36 -8.05 8.44
C ILE A 83 1.73 -8.49 8.97
N VAL A 84 2.56 -7.55 9.41
CA VAL A 84 3.90 -7.84 9.93
C VAL A 84 3.84 -8.77 11.15
N SER A 85 2.88 -8.55 12.07
CA SER A 85 2.67 -9.42 13.22
C SER A 85 2.39 -10.87 12.80
N VAL A 86 1.57 -11.09 11.78
CA VAL A 86 1.28 -12.45 11.27
C VAL A 86 2.54 -13.08 10.68
N LEU A 87 3.33 -12.33 9.90
CA LEU A 87 4.56 -12.83 9.28
C LEU A 87 5.61 -13.25 10.34
N LEU A 88 5.79 -12.41 11.36
CA LEU A 88 6.71 -12.71 12.48
C LEU A 88 6.27 -13.95 13.26
N LYS A 89 4.97 -14.06 13.58
CA LYS A 89 4.40 -15.24 14.26
C LYS A 89 4.52 -16.51 13.43
N ALA A 90 4.50 -16.41 12.11
CA ALA A 90 4.73 -17.54 11.21
C ALA A 90 6.21 -17.96 11.09
N GLY A 91 7.13 -17.22 11.73
CA GLY A 91 8.56 -17.53 11.79
C GLY A 91 9.43 -16.80 10.79
N ILE A 92 8.90 -15.86 10.01
CA ILE A 92 9.72 -15.02 9.12
C ILE A 92 10.45 -13.99 9.99
N LEU A 93 11.77 -13.95 9.92
CA LEU A 93 12.58 -12.99 10.67
C LEU A 93 12.33 -11.56 10.17
N LYS A 94 12.39 -10.59 11.08
CA LYS A 94 12.13 -9.16 10.73
C LYS A 94 13.09 -8.63 9.65
N GLU A 95 14.33 -9.09 9.63
CA GLU A 95 15.36 -8.76 8.63
C GLU A 95 15.08 -9.38 7.25
N LYS A 96 14.14 -10.30 7.18
CA LYS A 96 13.67 -10.97 5.96
C LYS A 96 12.32 -10.46 5.47
N ILE A 97 11.78 -9.43 6.12
CA ILE A 97 10.57 -8.72 5.70
C ILE A 97 11.00 -7.39 5.10
N GLU A 98 10.58 -7.11 3.89
CA GLU A 98 10.80 -5.82 3.23
C GLU A 98 9.48 -5.20 2.82
N ILE A 99 9.28 -3.93 3.15
CA ILE A 99 8.18 -3.10 2.63
C ILE A 99 8.71 -2.34 1.42
N LEU A 100 8.13 -2.59 0.26
CA LEU A 100 8.51 -1.95 -1.01
C LEU A 100 7.44 -0.94 -1.40
N ILE A 101 7.82 0.34 -1.51
CA ILE A 101 6.93 1.42 -1.93
C ILE A 101 6.91 1.47 -3.46
N ALA A 102 5.75 1.25 -4.05
CA ALA A 102 5.53 1.25 -5.50
C ALA A 102 5.48 2.68 -6.06
N THR A 103 6.58 3.41 -5.95
CA THR A 103 6.72 4.81 -6.39
C THR A 103 6.58 5.00 -7.90
N GLY A 104 6.90 3.98 -8.70
CA GLY A 104 6.86 4.07 -10.15
C GLY A 104 7.78 5.17 -10.69
N LEU A 105 7.20 6.17 -11.38
CA LEU A 105 7.90 7.35 -11.87
C LEU A 105 7.82 8.56 -10.92
N HIS A 106 7.16 8.42 -9.78
CA HIS A 106 7.10 9.46 -8.77
C HIS A 106 8.44 9.57 -8.04
N ARG A 107 8.63 10.69 -7.30
CA ARG A 107 9.79 10.83 -6.42
C ARG A 107 9.72 9.81 -5.27
N PRO A 108 10.85 9.38 -4.73
CA PRO A 108 10.88 8.50 -3.55
C PRO A 108 10.21 9.18 -2.35
N ASN A 109 9.61 8.37 -1.48
CA ASN A 109 9.12 8.83 -0.19
C ASN A 109 10.21 8.65 0.86
N GLU A 110 10.72 9.76 1.38
CA GLU A 110 11.84 9.83 2.32
C GLU A 110 11.56 10.79 3.49
N GLY A 111 12.32 10.68 4.57
CA GLY A 111 12.20 11.56 5.74
C GLY A 111 10.76 11.65 6.25
N LYS A 112 10.25 12.88 6.40
CA LYS A 112 8.90 13.13 6.93
C LYS A 112 7.77 12.52 6.07
N GLU A 113 7.96 12.40 4.75
CA GLU A 113 6.96 11.73 3.90
C GLU A 113 6.89 10.23 4.18
N LEU A 114 8.04 9.59 4.39
CA LEU A 114 8.09 8.18 4.79
C LEU A 114 7.42 7.96 6.16
N GLU A 115 7.69 8.84 7.12
CA GLU A 115 7.03 8.81 8.44
C GLU A 115 5.51 8.95 8.31
N GLN A 116 5.04 9.87 7.44
CA GLN A 116 3.61 10.07 7.18
C GLN A 116 2.97 8.91 6.43
N LEU A 117 3.71 8.22 5.58
CA LEU A 117 3.23 7.07 4.80
C LEU A 117 3.05 5.83 5.68
N ILE A 118 4.03 5.53 6.53
CA ILE A 118 4.04 4.35 7.39
C ILE A 118 3.26 4.59 8.69
N ARG A 119 3.52 5.70 9.37
CA ARG A 119 2.87 6.13 10.63
C ARG A 119 2.95 5.08 11.75
N ASP A 120 3.99 4.26 11.75
CA ASP A 120 4.30 3.29 12.79
C ASP A 120 5.81 3.34 13.08
N PRO A 121 6.22 3.89 14.25
CA PRO A 121 7.63 4.02 14.60
C PRO A 121 8.35 2.68 14.74
N TRP A 122 7.65 1.64 15.22
CA TRP A 122 8.27 0.33 15.38
C TRP A 122 8.62 -0.28 14.02
N ILE A 123 7.70 -0.19 13.04
CA ILE A 123 7.96 -0.67 11.67
C ILE A 123 9.14 0.09 11.06
N LEU A 124 9.16 1.41 11.17
CA LEU A 124 10.26 2.23 10.63
C LEU A 124 11.63 1.88 11.23
N GLN A 125 11.66 1.45 12.49
CA GLN A 125 12.91 1.09 13.17
C GLN A 125 13.34 -0.36 12.93
N ASN A 126 12.42 -1.27 12.64
CA ASN A 126 12.67 -2.72 12.66
C ASN A 126 12.50 -3.42 11.32
N ILE A 127 11.75 -2.84 10.39
CA ILE A 127 11.47 -3.44 9.08
C ILE A 127 12.12 -2.58 8.00
N LYS A 128 12.80 -3.23 7.07
CA LYS A 128 13.38 -2.53 5.91
C LYS A 128 12.27 -1.95 5.04
N VAL A 129 12.32 -0.64 4.78
CA VAL A 129 11.42 0.05 3.86
C VAL A 129 12.24 0.62 2.71
N SER A 130 11.85 0.34 1.48
CA SER A 130 12.58 0.75 0.27
C SER A 130 11.62 1.35 -0.75
N ASN A 131 12.13 2.30 -1.54
CA ASN A 131 11.41 2.83 -2.70
C ASN A 131 11.76 2.00 -3.95
N HIS A 132 10.78 1.85 -4.84
CA HIS A 132 10.98 1.34 -6.19
C HIS A 132 11.41 2.48 -7.12
N PHE A 133 12.44 2.25 -7.93
CA PHE A 133 12.95 3.22 -8.90
C PHE A 133 12.74 2.70 -10.33
N ALA A 134 11.61 3.06 -10.94
CA ALA A 134 11.20 2.55 -12.25
C ALA A 134 12.19 2.79 -13.39
N LYS A 135 13.08 3.78 -13.26
CA LYS A 135 14.13 4.09 -14.25
C LYS A 135 15.45 3.35 -14.01
N ASN A 136 15.59 2.67 -12.87
CA ASN A 136 16.79 1.91 -12.56
C ASN A 136 16.66 0.48 -13.10
N GLU A 137 17.15 0.25 -14.31
CA GLU A 137 17.09 -1.05 -14.97
C GLU A 137 17.76 -2.18 -14.17
N GLU A 138 18.77 -1.85 -13.37
CA GLU A 138 19.48 -2.83 -12.54
C GLU A 138 18.63 -3.40 -11.40
N GLU A 139 17.59 -2.69 -10.98
CA GLU A 139 16.66 -3.17 -9.96
C GLU A 139 15.54 -4.06 -10.51
N HIS A 140 15.50 -4.27 -11.85
CA HIS A 140 14.43 -5.01 -12.49
C HIS A 140 14.85 -6.39 -12.99
N THR A 141 13.88 -7.28 -13.03
CA THR A 141 13.97 -8.61 -13.66
C THR A 141 12.92 -8.73 -14.75
N LEU A 142 13.30 -9.21 -15.93
CA LEU A 142 12.37 -9.57 -16.99
C LEU A 142 11.61 -10.85 -16.55
N VAL A 143 10.32 -10.76 -16.33
CA VAL A 143 9.47 -11.90 -15.92
C VAL A 143 8.68 -12.50 -17.07
N GLY A 144 8.64 -11.83 -18.21
CA GLY A 144 7.98 -12.34 -19.41
C GLY A 144 7.77 -11.28 -20.48
N THR A 145 7.12 -11.71 -21.56
CA THR A 145 6.68 -10.83 -22.65
C THR A 145 5.22 -11.15 -22.95
N THR A 146 4.40 -10.11 -23.05
CA THR A 146 2.98 -10.29 -23.39
C THR A 146 2.82 -10.77 -24.83
N THR A 147 1.63 -11.25 -25.18
CA THR A 147 1.29 -11.65 -26.57
C THR A 147 1.41 -10.49 -27.58
N LYS A 148 1.37 -9.24 -27.10
CA LYS A 148 1.57 -8.03 -27.93
C LYS A 148 3.03 -7.55 -27.96
N GLY A 149 3.98 -8.34 -27.43
CA GLY A 149 5.42 -8.02 -27.48
C GLY A 149 5.90 -7.08 -26.36
N THR A 150 5.05 -6.69 -25.40
CA THR A 150 5.46 -5.84 -24.28
C THR A 150 6.30 -6.65 -23.28
N LYS A 151 7.52 -6.24 -23.04
CA LYS A 151 8.40 -6.81 -22.01
C LYS A 151 7.88 -6.42 -20.62
N VAL A 152 7.66 -7.40 -19.77
CA VAL A 152 7.21 -7.21 -18.38
C VAL A 152 8.42 -7.31 -17.46
N LYS A 153 8.81 -6.17 -16.89
CA LYS A 153 9.90 -6.08 -15.91
C LYS A 153 9.33 -5.71 -14.56
N LEU A 154 9.74 -6.41 -13.51
CA LEU A 154 9.33 -6.16 -12.13
C LEU A 154 10.57 -5.97 -11.25
N ASP A 155 10.37 -5.30 -10.12
CA ASP A 155 11.41 -5.11 -9.11
C ASP A 155 11.93 -6.45 -8.60
N LYS A 156 13.25 -6.62 -8.56
CA LYS A 156 13.92 -7.86 -8.14
C LYS A 156 13.54 -8.26 -6.71
N ARG A 157 13.38 -7.29 -5.80
CA ARG A 157 12.99 -7.54 -4.40
C ARG A 157 11.63 -8.21 -4.33
N PHE A 158 10.67 -7.71 -5.14
CA PHE A 158 9.35 -8.32 -5.25
C PHE A 158 9.39 -9.69 -5.92
N VAL A 159 10.12 -9.83 -7.03
CA VAL A 159 10.21 -11.11 -7.77
C VAL A 159 10.82 -12.21 -6.92
N ASN A 160 11.90 -11.90 -6.18
CA ASN A 160 12.68 -12.86 -5.40
C ASN A 160 12.08 -13.18 -4.02
N ALA A 161 11.03 -12.47 -3.60
CA ALA A 161 10.38 -12.80 -2.35
C ALA A 161 9.60 -14.12 -2.44
N ASP A 162 9.69 -14.95 -1.39
CA ASP A 162 8.94 -16.21 -1.29
C ASP A 162 7.45 -15.95 -1.06
N LEU A 163 7.16 -14.89 -0.30
CA LEU A 163 5.80 -14.41 -0.04
C LEU A 163 5.66 -12.95 -0.49
N LYS A 164 4.58 -12.70 -1.25
CA LYS A 164 4.26 -11.40 -1.82
C LYS A 164 2.88 -10.98 -1.35
#